data_886506239fa76ad96ae1fb896607fb77
#
_entry.id   886506239fa76ad96ae1fb896607fb77
#
_cell.length_a   1.000
_cell.length_b   1.000
_cell.length_c   1.000
_cell.angle_alpha   90.00
_cell.angle_beta   90.00
_cell.angle_gamma   90.00
#
_symmetry.space_group_name_H-M   'P 1'
#
loop_
_entity.id
_entity.type
_entity.pdbx_description
1 polymer ?
#
loop_
_entity_poly.entity_id
_entity_poly.type
_entity_poly.pdbx_seq_one_letter_code
_entity_poly.pdbx_strand_id
1 'polypeptide(L)'
;MSDNVSQLQPQKKPGLGKRIAAFVLLAVLVAGGVAAYVFRDQLNLDALQRYVRYLNVSDDSKSGRFLYDESNSNQYAGLSGGLAVASATGLSLYDKDGTETASIQAAMSVPVLKTGNTVALAYDAGGTVLEAASQKKGSVLHVSSQRAILDADIAADDSICYLSSEPGYKSVLYVYNSQQSLIYRWLSASQYFMRCAVASGSKYAAAAVLGQQDGMFESSVVLFRTDSEEILSTIPIGNALIYDLHFLPGNTICVLCEDALYFYDLDGQCLGSYAFEDAYLKDYTLDGTGSVTLVMNLYKAGNRYTVLTIGYDGTMLGALPTSEQILDISASGRYLTLLTSGSLAIYDQTLKEYDVSDNTTGASSAVMREDGSAILLANGH
;
A
#
# COMPACT_ATOMS: atom_id res chain seq x y z
N MET A 1 33.82 -49.80 52.43
CA MET A 1 33.67 -48.38 52.41
C MET A 1 34.92 -47.79 51.75
N SER A 2 34.84 -47.48 50.48
CA SER A 2 35.96 -46.93 49.76
C SER A 2 35.48 -45.53 49.24
N ASP A 3 36.05 -44.50 49.80
CA ASP A 3 35.80 -43.10 49.45
C ASP A 3 36.37 -42.80 48.07
N ASN A 4 35.49 -42.49 47.12
CA ASN A 4 35.88 -41.93 45.82
C ASN A 4 36.02 -40.40 45.96
N VAL A 5 37.25 -39.95 46.17
CA VAL A 5 37.59 -38.50 46.09
C VAL A 5 37.83 -38.19 44.60
N SER A 6 36.87 -37.55 43.94
CA SER A 6 37.05 -37.00 42.58
C SER A 6 37.95 -35.75 42.64
N GLN A 7 39.15 -35.88 42.08
CA GLN A 7 40.09 -34.76 41.92
C GLN A 7 39.55 -33.76 40.88
N LEU A 8 39.19 -32.53 41.31
CA LEU A 8 38.90 -31.42 40.43
C LEU A 8 40.21 -30.98 39.73
N GLN A 9 40.26 -31.17 38.43
CA GLN A 9 41.36 -30.67 37.61
C GLN A 9 41.32 -29.13 37.54
N PRO A 10 42.46 -28.43 37.76
CA PRO A 10 42.49 -26.98 37.69
C PRO A 10 42.25 -26.53 36.21
N GLN A 11 41.21 -25.72 35.98
CA GLN A 11 40.98 -25.08 34.68
C GLN A 11 42.17 -24.19 34.32
N LYS A 12 42.82 -24.46 33.19
CA LYS A 12 43.87 -23.60 32.64
C LYS A 12 43.30 -22.18 32.34
N LYS A 13 43.76 -21.18 33.06
CA LYS A 13 43.41 -19.80 32.80
C LYS A 13 43.86 -19.42 31.38
N PRO A 14 42.96 -18.78 30.56
CA PRO A 14 43.32 -18.40 29.20
C PRO A 14 44.52 -17.45 29.21
N GLY A 15 45.48 -17.68 28.33
CA GLY A 15 46.69 -16.89 28.20
C GLY A 15 46.40 -15.41 27.88
N LEU A 16 47.29 -14.52 28.30
CA LEU A 16 47.15 -13.07 28.14
C LEU A 16 46.73 -12.65 26.72
N GLY A 17 47.29 -13.28 25.68
CA GLY A 17 46.92 -13.03 24.27
C GLY A 17 45.45 -13.29 23.94
N LYS A 18 44.85 -14.38 24.49
CA LYS A 18 43.42 -14.64 24.30
C LYS A 18 42.52 -13.63 25.01
N ARG A 19 42.95 -13.05 26.14
CA ARG A 19 42.23 -12.00 26.86
C ARG A 19 42.30 -10.68 26.12
N ILE A 20 43.44 -10.34 25.53
CA ILE A 20 43.62 -9.13 24.69
C ILE A 20 42.77 -9.27 23.42
N ALA A 21 42.80 -10.42 22.75
CA ALA A 21 41.98 -10.66 21.57
C ALA A 21 40.48 -10.58 21.87
N ALA A 22 39.99 -11.14 23.00
CA ALA A 22 38.61 -11.02 23.42
C ALA A 22 38.20 -9.57 23.75
N PHE A 23 39.10 -8.81 24.38
CA PHE A 23 38.85 -7.39 24.68
C PHE A 23 38.77 -6.53 23.39
N VAL A 24 39.68 -6.76 22.42
CA VAL A 24 39.63 -6.08 21.11
C VAL A 24 38.38 -6.44 20.35
N LEU A 25 37.97 -7.72 20.34
CA LEU A 25 36.71 -8.13 19.71
C LEU A 25 35.50 -7.44 20.36
N LEU A 26 35.44 -7.40 21.67
CA LEU A 26 34.40 -6.70 22.40
C LEU A 26 34.37 -5.19 22.10
N ALA A 27 35.53 -4.55 22.04
CA ALA A 27 35.64 -3.13 21.71
C ALA A 27 35.18 -2.84 20.27
N VAL A 28 35.49 -3.72 19.32
CA VAL A 28 35.00 -3.62 17.93
C VAL A 28 33.50 -3.81 17.85
N LEU A 29 32.93 -4.77 18.60
CA LEU A 29 31.48 -4.99 18.65
C LEU A 29 30.73 -3.79 19.28
N VAL A 30 31.28 -3.21 20.37
CA VAL A 30 30.71 -2.01 21.00
C VAL A 30 30.81 -0.81 20.07
N ALA A 31 31.97 -0.57 19.46
CA ALA A 31 32.16 0.52 18.50
C ALA A 31 31.24 0.36 17.25
N GLY A 32 31.10 -0.87 16.74
CA GLY A 32 30.16 -1.19 15.67
C GLY A 32 28.70 -0.95 16.08
N GLY A 33 28.30 -1.33 17.29
CA GLY A 33 26.96 -1.09 17.82
C GLY A 33 26.66 0.40 18.01
N VAL A 34 27.63 1.17 18.51
CA VAL A 34 27.50 2.63 18.65
C VAL A 34 27.43 3.30 17.28
N ALA A 35 28.26 2.90 16.33
CA ALA A 35 28.22 3.41 14.97
C ALA A 35 26.87 3.08 14.30
N ALA A 36 26.37 1.86 14.43
CA ALA A 36 25.06 1.46 13.93
C ALA A 36 23.91 2.26 14.57
N TYR A 37 24.01 2.58 15.87
CA TYR A 37 23.01 3.40 16.57
C TYR A 37 23.06 4.87 16.15
N VAL A 38 24.27 5.46 16.04
CA VAL A 38 24.46 6.89 15.68
C VAL A 38 24.10 7.13 14.21
N PHE A 39 24.42 6.16 13.33
CA PHE A 39 24.17 6.26 11.88
C PHE A 39 22.93 5.47 11.44
N ARG A 40 22.07 5.04 12.38
CA ARG A 40 20.88 4.22 12.05
C ARG A 40 20.00 4.85 10.96
N ASP A 41 19.87 6.18 10.96
CA ASP A 41 19.07 6.93 10.01
C ASP A 41 19.78 7.13 8.65
N GLN A 42 21.09 6.87 8.59
CA GLN A 42 21.94 6.90 7.38
C GLN A 42 22.30 5.49 6.89
N LEU A 43 22.21 4.48 7.76
CA LEU A 43 22.42 3.07 7.40
C LEU A 43 21.17 2.55 6.73
N ASN A 44 21.16 2.62 5.41
CA ASN A 44 20.13 2.00 4.61
C ASN A 44 20.32 0.47 4.64
N LEU A 45 19.71 -0.19 5.65
CA LEU A 45 19.77 -1.64 5.83
C LEU A 45 19.22 -2.39 4.60
N ASP A 46 18.27 -1.78 3.89
CA ASP A 46 17.72 -2.36 2.67
C ASP A 46 18.72 -2.29 1.52
N ALA A 47 19.53 -1.22 1.44
CA ALA A 47 20.64 -1.15 0.50
C ALA A 47 21.71 -2.20 0.79
N LEU A 48 22.01 -2.44 2.09
CA LEU A 48 22.96 -3.48 2.49
C LEU A 48 22.38 -4.87 2.19
N GLN A 49 21.10 -5.12 2.47
CA GLN A 49 20.43 -6.38 2.14
C GLN A 49 20.41 -6.61 0.62
N ARG A 50 20.13 -5.57 -0.19
CA ARG A 50 20.23 -5.64 -1.65
C ARG A 50 21.67 -5.94 -2.07
N TYR A 51 22.66 -5.19 -1.60
CA TYR A 51 24.06 -5.42 -1.94
C TYR A 51 24.48 -6.85 -1.64
N VAL A 52 24.12 -7.41 -0.48
CA VAL A 52 24.37 -8.82 -0.15
C VAL A 52 23.60 -9.78 -1.05
N ARG A 53 22.36 -9.45 -1.40
CA ARG A 53 21.50 -10.26 -2.28
C ARG A 53 22.02 -10.25 -3.74
N TYR A 54 22.56 -9.11 -4.20
CA TYR A 54 23.11 -8.94 -5.55
C TYR A 54 24.59 -9.34 -5.68
N LEU A 55 25.34 -9.51 -4.58
CA LEU A 55 26.72 -10.03 -4.61
C LEU A 55 26.84 -11.43 -5.25
N ASN A 56 25.75 -12.18 -5.31
CA ASN A 56 25.69 -13.53 -5.89
C ASN A 56 24.84 -13.63 -7.17
N VAL A 57 24.35 -12.51 -7.68
CA VAL A 57 23.60 -12.48 -8.94
C VAL A 57 24.64 -12.30 -10.05
N SER A 58 24.94 -13.38 -10.80
CA SER A 58 25.64 -13.30 -12.07
C SER A 58 24.81 -12.46 -13.05
N ASP A 59 25.45 -11.76 -13.97
CA ASP A 59 24.87 -10.91 -15.04
C ASP A 59 23.85 -11.63 -15.97
N ASP A 60 23.63 -12.92 -15.77
CA ASP A 60 22.56 -13.76 -16.33
C ASP A 60 21.26 -13.68 -15.50
N SER A 61 20.99 -12.57 -14.82
CA SER A 61 19.71 -12.36 -14.18
C SER A 61 18.62 -12.46 -15.25
N LYS A 62 17.94 -13.60 -15.26
CA LYS A 62 16.63 -13.72 -15.87
C LYS A 62 15.76 -12.71 -15.14
N SER A 63 15.67 -11.50 -15.68
CA SER A 63 14.59 -10.59 -15.29
C SER A 63 13.32 -11.40 -15.47
N GLY A 64 12.60 -11.69 -14.38
CA GLY A 64 11.35 -12.43 -14.45
C GLY A 64 10.47 -11.71 -15.46
N ARG A 65 10.16 -12.34 -16.60
CA ARG A 65 9.18 -11.80 -17.52
C ARG A 65 7.82 -12.23 -17.02
N PHE A 66 7.00 -11.25 -16.66
CA PHE A 66 5.61 -11.47 -16.37
C PHE A 66 4.85 -11.54 -17.70
N LEU A 67 4.30 -12.72 -18.03
CA LEU A 67 3.50 -12.89 -19.23
C LEU A 67 2.03 -12.69 -18.87
N TYR A 68 1.44 -11.59 -19.28
CA TYR A 68 0.05 -11.26 -19.06
C TYR A 68 -0.59 -10.73 -20.36
N ASP A 69 -1.91 -10.84 -20.47
CA ASP A 69 -2.66 -10.29 -21.61
C ASP A 69 -2.61 -8.76 -21.56
N GLU A 70 -2.08 -8.15 -22.61
CA GLU A 70 -1.93 -6.71 -22.72
C GLU A 70 -3.28 -6.02 -22.97
N SER A 71 -3.64 -5.10 -22.10
CA SER A 71 -4.82 -4.24 -22.27
C SER A 71 -4.57 -2.91 -21.56
N ASN A 72 -5.07 -1.83 -22.14
CA ASN A 72 -5.03 -0.50 -21.54
C ASN A 72 -5.87 -0.38 -20.25
N SER A 73 -6.70 -1.37 -19.94
CA SER A 73 -7.52 -1.45 -18.73
C SER A 73 -6.87 -2.27 -17.61
N ASN A 74 -5.69 -2.85 -17.85
CA ASN A 74 -5.01 -3.64 -16.84
C ASN A 74 -4.60 -2.76 -15.65
N GLN A 75 -4.77 -3.33 -14.45
CA GLN A 75 -4.30 -2.75 -13.20
C GLN A 75 -3.20 -3.65 -12.62
N TYR A 76 -2.20 -3.05 -12.02
CA TYR A 76 -1.02 -3.73 -11.52
C TYR A 76 -0.75 -3.34 -10.06
N ALA A 77 -0.41 -4.31 -9.23
CA ALA A 77 -0.02 -4.06 -7.83
C ALA A 77 1.01 -5.09 -7.36
N GLY A 78 1.87 -4.69 -6.44
CA GLY A 78 2.80 -5.59 -5.77
C GLY A 78 2.08 -6.54 -4.82
N LEU A 79 2.45 -7.82 -4.83
CA LEU A 79 1.90 -8.82 -3.90
C LEU A 79 2.99 -9.80 -3.46
N SER A 80 3.31 -9.84 -2.17
CA SER A 80 4.26 -10.82 -1.60
C SER A 80 5.60 -10.90 -2.35
N GLY A 81 6.11 -9.75 -2.84
CA GLY A 81 7.34 -9.65 -3.65
C GLY A 81 7.18 -10.00 -5.13
N GLY A 82 6.00 -10.44 -5.56
CA GLY A 82 5.61 -10.68 -6.95
C GLY A 82 4.67 -9.59 -7.48
N LEU A 83 3.80 -9.96 -8.41
CA LEU A 83 2.88 -9.08 -9.12
C LEU A 83 1.46 -9.64 -9.10
N ALA A 84 0.48 -8.79 -8.90
CA ALA A 84 -0.93 -9.05 -9.20
C ALA A 84 -1.35 -8.23 -10.41
N VAL A 85 -2.15 -8.81 -11.29
CA VAL A 85 -2.69 -8.17 -12.50
C VAL A 85 -4.19 -8.41 -12.56
N ALA A 86 -4.97 -7.35 -12.49
CA ALA A 86 -6.40 -7.39 -12.81
C ALA A 86 -6.62 -6.89 -14.23
N SER A 87 -7.39 -7.65 -15.00
CA SER A 87 -7.69 -7.37 -16.40
C SER A 87 -9.19 -7.52 -16.68
N ALA A 88 -9.60 -7.21 -17.90
CA ALA A 88 -10.97 -7.46 -18.34
C ALA A 88 -11.38 -8.95 -18.28
N THR A 89 -10.42 -9.86 -18.22
CA THR A 89 -10.66 -11.32 -18.21
C THR A 89 -10.50 -11.96 -16.84
N GLY A 90 -9.94 -11.24 -15.86
CA GLY A 90 -9.80 -11.77 -14.50
C GLY A 90 -8.61 -11.26 -13.72
N LEU A 91 -8.22 -12.03 -12.71
CA LEU A 91 -7.13 -11.76 -11.79
C LEU A 91 -6.05 -12.83 -11.92
N SER A 92 -4.82 -12.42 -12.28
CA SER A 92 -3.64 -13.27 -12.34
C SER A 92 -2.61 -12.86 -11.30
N LEU A 93 -2.00 -13.84 -10.64
CA LEU A 93 -0.96 -13.64 -9.62
C LEU A 93 0.34 -14.30 -10.04
N TYR A 94 1.42 -13.58 -9.90
CA TYR A 94 2.77 -14.02 -10.26
C TYR A 94 3.68 -13.94 -9.04
N ASP A 95 4.58 -14.91 -8.91
CA ASP A 95 5.63 -14.86 -7.89
C ASP A 95 6.76 -13.89 -8.27
N LYS A 96 7.75 -13.78 -7.41
CA LYS A 96 8.93 -12.92 -7.62
C LYS A 96 9.77 -13.28 -8.86
N ASP A 97 9.66 -14.51 -9.35
CA ASP A 97 10.39 -15.04 -10.49
C ASP A 97 9.59 -14.93 -11.80
N GLY A 98 8.36 -14.36 -11.75
CA GLY A 98 7.46 -14.17 -12.89
C GLY A 98 6.63 -15.42 -13.23
N THR A 99 6.61 -16.43 -12.36
CA THR A 99 5.78 -17.62 -12.57
C THR A 99 4.34 -17.33 -12.16
N GLU A 100 3.37 -17.62 -13.01
CA GLU A 100 1.95 -17.53 -12.67
C GLU A 100 1.60 -18.58 -11.61
N THR A 101 1.12 -18.11 -10.46
CA THR A 101 0.78 -18.96 -9.30
C THR A 101 -0.72 -19.15 -9.15
N ALA A 102 -1.52 -18.20 -9.66
CA ALA A 102 -2.97 -18.29 -9.69
C ALA A 102 -3.52 -17.49 -10.87
N SER A 103 -4.59 -17.99 -11.47
CA SER A 103 -5.34 -17.33 -12.53
C SER A 103 -6.83 -17.56 -12.30
N ILE A 104 -7.58 -16.48 -12.08
CA ILE A 104 -9.00 -16.50 -11.75
C ILE A 104 -9.74 -15.82 -12.92
N GLN A 105 -10.58 -16.58 -13.60
CA GLN A 105 -11.38 -16.05 -14.71
C GLN A 105 -12.59 -15.29 -14.17
N ALA A 106 -12.68 -14.00 -14.48
CA ALA A 106 -13.78 -13.13 -14.10
C ALA A 106 -13.90 -11.99 -15.10
N ALA A 107 -15.04 -11.85 -15.75
CA ALA A 107 -15.26 -10.77 -16.69
C ALA A 107 -15.47 -9.46 -15.93
N MET A 108 -14.64 -8.46 -16.21
CA MET A 108 -14.66 -7.14 -15.60
C MET A 108 -14.62 -6.06 -16.67
N SER A 109 -15.58 -5.14 -16.62
CA SER A 109 -15.63 -4.00 -17.57
C SER A 109 -14.69 -2.87 -17.15
N VAL A 110 -14.62 -2.63 -15.84
CA VAL A 110 -13.76 -1.61 -15.20
C VAL A 110 -13.03 -2.28 -14.04
N PRO A 111 -11.96 -3.05 -14.33
CA PRO A 111 -11.22 -3.73 -13.28
C PRO A 111 -10.51 -2.73 -12.35
N VAL A 112 -10.65 -2.93 -11.05
CA VAL A 112 -9.91 -2.23 -10.00
C VAL A 112 -9.17 -3.28 -9.18
N LEU A 113 -7.90 -3.00 -8.88
CA LEU A 113 -7.03 -3.90 -8.13
C LEU A 113 -6.52 -3.19 -6.87
N LYS A 114 -6.62 -3.87 -5.74
CA LYS A 114 -5.98 -3.51 -4.48
C LYS A 114 -5.30 -4.73 -3.87
N THR A 115 -4.29 -4.53 -3.05
CA THR A 115 -3.55 -5.64 -2.42
C THR A 115 -3.40 -5.43 -0.93
N GLY A 116 -3.62 -6.50 -0.17
CA GLY A 116 -3.18 -6.63 1.21
C GLY A 116 -1.78 -7.24 1.27
N ASN A 117 -1.46 -7.90 2.37
CA ASN A 117 -0.14 -8.53 2.54
C ASN A 117 0.03 -9.79 1.66
N THR A 118 -0.99 -10.66 1.59
CA THR A 118 -0.92 -11.94 0.87
C THR A 118 -2.06 -12.17 -0.12
N VAL A 119 -3.06 -11.30 -0.12
CA VAL A 119 -4.26 -11.39 -0.94
C VAL A 119 -4.34 -10.20 -1.88
N ALA A 120 -4.60 -10.46 -3.16
CA ALA A 120 -5.01 -9.45 -4.12
C ALA A 120 -6.54 -9.46 -4.24
N LEU A 121 -7.14 -8.29 -4.26
CA LEU A 121 -8.56 -8.03 -4.42
C LEU A 121 -8.79 -7.35 -5.76
N ALA A 122 -9.53 -7.99 -6.65
CA ALA A 122 -9.98 -7.40 -7.91
C ALA A 122 -11.50 -7.32 -7.95
N TYR A 123 -12.06 -6.20 -8.42
CA TYR A 123 -13.49 -6.06 -8.60
C TYR A 123 -13.82 -5.23 -9.84
N ASP A 124 -15.01 -5.47 -10.39
CA ASP A 124 -15.56 -4.69 -11.50
C ASP A 124 -16.31 -3.47 -10.94
N ALA A 125 -15.73 -2.28 -11.07
CA ALA A 125 -16.35 -1.05 -10.55
C ALA A 125 -17.62 -0.71 -11.32
N GLY A 126 -18.76 -0.73 -10.62
CA GLY A 126 -20.10 -0.62 -11.22
C GLY A 126 -20.64 -1.94 -11.79
N GLY A 127 -19.84 -3.01 -11.82
CA GLY A 127 -20.25 -4.37 -12.15
C GLY A 127 -20.68 -5.17 -10.92
N THR A 128 -20.67 -6.50 -11.05
CA THR A 128 -21.25 -7.40 -10.01
C THR A 128 -20.27 -8.44 -9.49
N VAL A 129 -19.02 -8.41 -9.92
CA VAL A 129 -18.03 -9.43 -9.59
C VAL A 129 -16.93 -8.84 -8.72
N LEU A 130 -16.54 -9.59 -7.68
CA LEU A 130 -15.37 -9.34 -6.88
C LEU A 130 -14.66 -10.67 -6.61
N GLU A 131 -13.35 -10.68 -6.85
CA GLU A 131 -12.47 -11.81 -6.63
C GLU A 131 -11.33 -11.44 -5.69
N ALA A 132 -11.08 -12.28 -4.72
CA ALA A 132 -9.86 -12.18 -3.94
C ALA A 132 -9.08 -13.48 -4.04
N ALA A 133 -7.77 -13.39 -4.26
CA ALA A 133 -6.90 -14.53 -4.46
C ALA A 133 -5.54 -14.34 -3.79
N SER A 134 -4.92 -15.45 -3.40
CA SER A 134 -3.55 -15.48 -2.89
C SER A 134 -2.68 -16.40 -3.73
N GLN A 135 -1.38 -16.12 -3.79
CA GLN A 135 -0.41 -16.96 -4.52
C GLN A 135 -0.38 -18.42 -4.05
N LYS A 136 -0.69 -18.67 -2.77
CA LYS A 136 -0.62 -20.01 -2.17
C LYS A 136 -1.91 -20.81 -2.29
N LYS A 137 -3.08 -20.15 -2.25
CA LYS A 137 -4.39 -20.83 -2.16
C LYS A 137 -5.22 -20.68 -3.43
N GLY A 138 -4.83 -19.81 -4.36
CA GLY A 138 -5.69 -19.39 -5.46
C GLY A 138 -6.84 -18.51 -4.95
N SER A 139 -8.05 -18.67 -5.49
CA SER A 139 -9.24 -17.93 -5.05
C SER A 139 -9.54 -18.19 -3.57
N VAL A 140 -9.71 -17.13 -2.78
CA VAL A 140 -10.04 -17.16 -1.35
C VAL A 140 -11.39 -16.53 -1.04
N LEU A 141 -11.86 -15.62 -1.90
CA LEU A 141 -13.19 -15.04 -1.82
C LEU A 141 -13.71 -14.78 -3.24
N HIS A 142 -14.92 -15.24 -3.51
CA HIS A 142 -15.69 -14.92 -4.71
C HIS A 142 -17.02 -14.31 -4.31
N VAL A 143 -17.34 -13.14 -4.87
CA VAL A 143 -18.63 -12.48 -4.71
C VAL A 143 -19.24 -12.27 -6.09
N SER A 144 -20.46 -12.82 -6.27
CA SER A 144 -21.34 -12.49 -7.39
C SER A 144 -22.53 -11.73 -6.84
N SER A 145 -22.44 -10.41 -6.86
CA SER A 145 -23.49 -9.53 -6.36
C SER A 145 -24.66 -9.44 -7.33
N GLN A 146 -25.87 -9.30 -6.79
CA GLN A 146 -27.06 -9.01 -7.63
C GLN A 146 -27.15 -7.53 -8.04
N ARG A 147 -26.35 -6.68 -7.45
CA ARG A 147 -26.31 -5.23 -7.67
C ARG A 147 -24.87 -4.79 -7.90
N ALA A 148 -24.71 -3.60 -8.45
CA ALA A 148 -23.40 -3.03 -8.70
C ALA A 148 -22.55 -2.97 -7.43
N ILE A 149 -21.29 -3.38 -7.55
CA ILE A 149 -20.25 -3.13 -6.56
C ILE A 149 -19.71 -1.73 -6.85
N LEU A 150 -19.86 -0.83 -5.89
CA LEU A 150 -19.50 0.57 -6.06
C LEU A 150 -18.04 0.83 -5.74
N ASP A 151 -17.56 0.17 -4.69
CA ASP A 151 -16.19 0.28 -4.20
C ASP A 151 -15.83 -0.95 -3.36
N ALA A 152 -14.54 -1.24 -3.25
CA ALA A 152 -14.03 -2.26 -2.35
C ALA A 152 -12.63 -1.89 -1.86
N ASP A 153 -12.28 -2.35 -0.66
CA ASP A 153 -10.99 -2.10 -0.06
C ASP A 153 -10.45 -3.35 0.65
N ILE A 154 -9.13 -3.42 0.78
CA ILE A 154 -8.43 -4.48 1.47
C ILE A 154 -7.37 -3.89 2.38
N ALA A 155 -7.39 -4.27 3.65
CA ALA A 155 -6.39 -3.85 4.62
C ALA A 155 -5.09 -4.66 4.51
N ALA A 156 -4.03 -4.18 5.15
CA ALA A 156 -2.73 -4.86 5.18
C ALA A 156 -2.77 -6.26 5.79
N ASP A 157 -3.76 -6.60 6.63
CA ASP A 157 -3.95 -7.95 7.18
C ASP A 157 -4.85 -8.86 6.34
N ASP A 158 -5.15 -8.47 5.09
CA ASP A 158 -6.04 -9.16 4.16
C ASP A 158 -7.54 -9.14 4.56
N SER A 159 -7.95 -8.27 5.50
CA SER A 159 -9.38 -7.97 5.75
C SER A 159 -9.94 -7.19 4.59
N ILE A 160 -11.19 -7.48 4.19
CA ILE A 160 -11.81 -6.92 2.98
C ILE A 160 -13.13 -6.23 3.34
N CYS A 161 -13.42 -5.11 2.71
CA CYS A 161 -14.77 -4.56 2.67
C CYS A 161 -15.20 -4.22 1.25
N TYR A 162 -16.51 -4.19 1.01
CA TYR A 162 -17.06 -3.68 -0.25
C TYR A 162 -18.42 -3.03 -0.05
N LEU A 163 -18.75 -2.14 -0.97
CA LEU A 163 -20.05 -1.46 -1.06
C LEU A 163 -20.88 -2.00 -2.21
N SER A 164 -22.15 -2.23 -1.92
CA SER A 164 -23.16 -2.54 -2.91
C SER A 164 -24.51 -1.95 -2.46
N SER A 165 -25.61 -2.37 -3.05
CA SER A 165 -26.97 -2.06 -2.59
C SER A 165 -27.82 -3.31 -2.50
N GLU A 166 -28.93 -3.24 -1.76
CA GLU A 166 -29.95 -4.30 -1.69
C GLU A 166 -31.34 -3.71 -1.87
N PRO A 167 -32.35 -4.52 -2.22
CA PRO A 167 -33.74 -4.04 -2.29
C PRO A 167 -34.18 -3.38 -0.97
N GLY A 168 -34.61 -2.13 -1.04
CA GLY A 168 -35.02 -1.34 0.13
C GLY A 168 -33.88 -0.55 0.80
N TYR A 169 -32.64 -0.72 0.40
CA TYR A 169 -31.49 -0.01 0.93
C TYR A 169 -30.70 0.67 -0.18
N LYS A 170 -30.26 1.91 0.06
CA LYS A 170 -29.47 2.70 -0.87
C LYS A 170 -28.03 2.19 -0.95
N SER A 171 -27.48 1.78 0.19
CA SER A 171 -26.13 1.25 0.29
C SER A 171 -26.04 0.15 1.35
N VAL A 172 -25.16 -0.80 1.10
CA VAL A 172 -24.81 -1.86 2.05
C VAL A 172 -23.29 -1.98 2.08
N LEU A 173 -22.73 -1.89 3.27
CA LEU A 173 -21.31 -2.17 3.54
C LEU A 173 -21.20 -3.60 4.05
N TYR A 174 -20.34 -4.38 3.41
CA TYR A 174 -19.96 -5.74 3.83
C TYR A 174 -18.52 -5.72 4.31
N VAL A 175 -18.23 -6.41 5.42
CA VAL A 175 -16.86 -6.53 5.95
C VAL A 175 -16.55 -8.00 6.21
N TYR A 176 -15.40 -8.43 5.66
CA TYR A 176 -14.82 -9.75 5.82
C TYR A 176 -13.53 -9.64 6.64
N ASN A 177 -13.30 -10.60 7.52
CA ASN A 177 -12.04 -10.67 8.25
C ASN A 177 -10.88 -11.21 7.37
N SER A 178 -9.68 -11.27 7.92
CA SER A 178 -8.49 -11.79 7.23
C SER A 178 -8.56 -13.27 6.82
N GLN A 179 -9.55 -14.03 7.28
CA GLN A 179 -9.87 -15.38 6.84
C GLN A 179 -10.97 -15.41 5.77
N GLN A 180 -11.37 -14.24 5.25
CA GLN A 180 -12.42 -14.02 4.25
C GLN A 180 -13.80 -14.56 4.70
N SER A 181 -14.06 -14.50 6.00
CA SER A 181 -15.39 -14.77 6.57
C SER A 181 -16.15 -13.45 6.74
N LEU A 182 -17.40 -13.39 6.26
CA LEU A 182 -18.28 -12.23 6.47
C LEU A 182 -18.56 -12.07 7.98
N ILE A 183 -18.16 -10.93 8.54
CA ILE A 183 -18.32 -10.64 9.98
C ILE A 183 -19.26 -9.50 10.27
N TYR A 184 -19.49 -8.62 9.29
CA TYR A 184 -20.31 -7.43 9.50
C TYR A 184 -21.04 -7.01 8.23
N ARG A 185 -22.24 -6.48 8.41
CA ARG A 185 -23.05 -5.90 7.33
C ARG A 185 -23.84 -4.70 7.86
N TRP A 186 -23.66 -3.54 7.24
CA TRP A 186 -24.42 -2.35 7.53
C TRP A 186 -25.34 -1.99 6.38
N LEU A 187 -26.65 -1.80 6.67
CA LEU A 187 -27.66 -1.46 5.69
C LEU A 187 -28.11 0.00 5.89
N SER A 188 -27.89 0.83 4.89
CA SER A 188 -28.32 2.22 4.88
C SER A 188 -29.53 2.42 3.96
N ALA A 189 -30.70 2.76 4.56
CA ALA A 189 -31.90 3.09 3.80
C ALA A 189 -31.91 4.55 3.31
N SER A 190 -31.16 5.44 3.96
CA SER A 190 -31.22 6.89 3.75
C SER A 190 -30.01 7.50 3.03
N GLN A 191 -28.82 6.89 3.16
CA GLN A 191 -27.56 7.46 2.71
C GLN A 191 -26.95 6.66 1.54
N TYR A 192 -26.28 7.37 0.62
CA TYR A 192 -25.44 6.79 -0.43
C TYR A 192 -23.99 6.78 0.01
N PHE A 193 -23.40 5.59 0.03
CA PHE A 193 -21.97 5.39 0.29
C PHE A 193 -21.23 5.33 -1.04
N MET A 194 -20.14 6.07 -1.13
CA MET A 194 -19.38 6.25 -2.37
C MET A 194 -18.02 5.55 -2.32
N ARG A 195 -17.39 5.49 -1.15
CA ARG A 195 -16.11 4.83 -0.88
C ARG A 195 -16.21 4.07 0.43
N CYS A 196 -15.40 3.03 0.57
CA CYS A 196 -15.26 2.32 1.83
C CYS A 196 -13.79 2.01 2.13
N ALA A 197 -13.52 1.82 3.41
CA ALA A 197 -12.22 1.35 3.89
C ALA A 197 -12.40 0.42 5.07
N VAL A 198 -11.46 -0.51 5.25
CA VAL A 198 -11.42 -1.42 6.39
C VAL A 198 -10.06 -1.34 7.09
N ALA A 199 -10.09 -1.26 8.43
CA ALA A 199 -8.88 -1.27 9.24
C ALA A 199 -8.31 -2.69 9.37
N SER A 200 -7.00 -2.81 9.49
CA SER A 200 -6.34 -4.07 9.85
C SER A 200 -6.92 -4.60 11.17
N GLY A 201 -7.18 -5.90 11.23
CA GLY A 201 -7.90 -6.57 12.32
C GLY A 201 -9.41 -6.52 12.16
N SER A 202 -9.94 -5.92 11.07
CA SER A 202 -11.36 -5.86 10.71
C SER A 202 -12.30 -5.35 11.81
N LYS A 203 -11.77 -4.67 12.84
CA LYS A 203 -12.55 -4.13 13.95
C LYS A 203 -13.27 -2.83 13.60
N TYR A 204 -12.71 -2.07 12.67
CA TYR A 204 -13.25 -0.79 12.23
C TYR A 204 -13.41 -0.78 10.71
N ALA A 205 -14.45 -0.11 10.26
CA ALA A 205 -14.69 0.18 8.86
C ALA A 205 -15.17 1.63 8.71
N ALA A 206 -15.03 2.18 7.53
CA ALA A 206 -15.45 3.54 7.21
C ALA A 206 -16.19 3.56 5.87
N ALA A 207 -17.11 4.50 5.72
CA ALA A 207 -17.75 4.80 4.45
C ALA A 207 -17.83 6.31 4.22
N ALA A 208 -17.42 6.76 3.03
CA ALA A 208 -17.67 8.11 2.57
C ALA A 208 -19.11 8.24 2.10
N VAL A 209 -19.81 9.21 2.62
CA VAL A 209 -21.22 9.50 2.34
C VAL A 209 -21.33 10.77 1.51
N LEU A 210 -22.14 10.73 0.47
CA LEU A 210 -22.59 11.92 -0.25
C LEU A 210 -24.04 12.16 0.06
N GLY A 211 -24.33 13.30 0.67
CA GLY A 211 -25.65 13.75 1.06
C GLY A 211 -26.02 15.09 0.41
N GLN A 212 -27.11 15.65 0.84
CA GLN A 212 -27.56 16.99 0.48
C GLN A 212 -28.20 17.66 1.70
N GLN A 213 -27.74 18.87 2.01
CA GLN A 213 -28.31 19.71 3.05
C GLN A 213 -28.57 21.09 2.46
N ASP A 214 -29.77 21.62 2.66
CA ASP A 214 -30.20 22.96 2.16
C ASP A 214 -29.96 23.18 0.66
N GLY A 215 -30.06 22.13 -0.15
CA GLY A 215 -29.87 22.18 -1.60
C GLY A 215 -28.41 22.12 -2.07
N MET A 216 -27.44 22.04 -1.15
CA MET A 216 -26.00 21.85 -1.43
C MET A 216 -25.56 20.43 -1.13
N PHE A 217 -24.57 19.94 -1.85
CA PHE A 217 -23.95 18.68 -1.54
C PHE A 217 -23.17 18.77 -0.23
N GLU A 218 -23.23 17.70 0.55
CA GLU A 218 -22.48 17.57 1.79
C GLU A 218 -21.86 16.19 1.84
N SER A 219 -20.56 16.15 2.07
CA SER A 219 -19.80 14.91 2.26
C SER A 219 -19.50 14.69 3.73
N SER A 220 -19.54 13.44 4.16
CA SER A 220 -19.11 13.03 5.49
C SER A 220 -18.49 11.64 5.44
N VAL A 221 -17.72 11.28 6.46
CA VAL A 221 -17.22 9.92 6.68
C VAL A 221 -17.94 9.34 7.89
N VAL A 222 -18.56 8.18 7.71
CA VAL A 222 -19.20 7.41 8.78
C VAL A 222 -18.28 6.28 9.20
N LEU A 223 -18.00 6.18 10.49
CA LEU A 223 -17.16 5.14 11.07
C LEU A 223 -18.01 4.09 11.77
N PHE A 224 -17.64 2.84 11.56
CA PHE A 224 -18.32 1.67 12.11
C PHE A 224 -17.37 0.85 12.98
N ARG A 225 -17.93 0.26 14.01
CA ARG A 225 -17.27 -0.79 14.76
C ARG A 225 -17.98 -2.12 14.45
N THR A 226 -17.24 -3.10 13.97
CA THR A 226 -17.82 -4.34 13.42
C THR A 226 -18.44 -5.27 14.45
N ASP A 227 -18.27 -4.98 15.74
CA ASP A 227 -18.91 -5.66 16.87
C ASP A 227 -20.11 -4.87 17.44
N SER A 228 -20.59 -3.83 16.75
CA SER A 228 -21.70 -2.95 17.18
C SER A 228 -22.70 -2.72 16.06
N GLU A 229 -23.95 -2.57 16.41
CA GLU A 229 -25.03 -2.13 15.51
C GLU A 229 -25.19 -0.60 15.47
N GLU A 230 -24.34 0.14 16.21
CA GLU A 230 -24.35 1.59 16.25
C GLU A 230 -23.18 2.17 15.47
N ILE A 231 -23.38 3.33 14.86
CA ILE A 231 -22.33 4.14 14.24
C ILE A 231 -21.35 4.58 15.34
N LEU A 232 -20.06 4.40 15.09
CA LEU A 232 -19.02 4.82 16.03
C LEU A 232 -18.91 6.35 16.08
N SER A 233 -18.74 6.97 14.91
CA SER A 233 -18.69 8.43 14.77
C SER A 233 -19.03 8.84 13.33
N THR A 234 -19.32 10.14 13.14
CA THR A 234 -19.52 10.75 11.83
C THR A 234 -18.66 12.00 11.75
N ILE A 235 -17.80 12.06 10.73
CA ILE A 235 -16.88 13.16 10.47
C ILE A 235 -17.46 14.01 9.35
N PRO A 236 -17.90 15.25 9.62
CA PRO A 236 -18.36 16.16 8.58
C PRO A 236 -17.14 16.65 7.77
N ILE A 237 -17.20 16.52 6.45
CA ILE A 237 -16.18 17.04 5.51
C ILE A 237 -16.67 18.36 4.89
N GLY A 238 -17.99 18.53 4.74
CA GLY A 238 -18.58 19.71 4.12
C GLY A 238 -18.81 19.54 2.62
N ASN A 239 -18.56 20.59 1.84
CA ASN A 239 -18.93 20.62 0.42
C ASN A 239 -17.90 19.96 -0.51
N ALA A 240 -16.76 19.52 0.02
CA ALA A 240 -15.70 18.88 -0.77
C ALA A 240 -16.09 17.42 -1.14
N LEU A 241 -15.84 17.01 -2.37
CA LEU A 241 -16.05 15.64 -2.80
C LEU A 241 -14.91 14.73 -2.29
N ILE A 242 -15.26 13.61 -1.66
CA ILE A 242 -14.30 12.61 -1.23
C ILE A 242 -13.95 11.71 -2.42
N TYR A 243 -12.67 11.71 -2.82
CA TYR A 243 -12.15 10.87 -3.90
C TYR A 243 -11.75 9.48 -3.42
N ASP A 244 -11.11 9.40 -2.25
CA ASP A 244 -10.67 8.14 -1.68
C ASP A 244 -10.67 8.17 -0.15
N LEU A 245 -10.69 6.97 0.45
CA LEU A 245 -10.75 6.74 1.87
C LEU A 245 -9.89 5.53 2.20
N HIS A 246 -8.96 5.65 3.16
CA HIS A 246 -8.07 4.56 3.52
C HIS A 246 -7.73 4.57 5.01
N PHE A 247 -7.57 3.37 5.62
CA PHE A 247 -7.05 3.23 6.97
C PHE A 247 -5.53 3.07 6.93
N LEU A 248 -4.84 4.02 7.52
CA LEU A 248 -3.40 3.99 7.73
C LEU A 248 -3.04 3.23 9.03
N PRO A 249 -1.77 2.86 9.24
CA PRO A 249 -1.31 2.25 10.49
C PRO A 249 -1.73 3.07 11.72
N GLY A 250 -2.13 2.38 12.80
CA GLY A 250 -2.62 3.02 14.02
C GLY A 250 -4.10 3.42 13.98
N ASN A 251 -4.86 2.98 12.98
CA ASN A 251 -6.26 3.32 12.73
C ASN A 251 -6.49 4.82 12.44
N THR A 252 -5.49 5.50 11.90
CA THR A 252 -5.67 6.83 11.33
C THR A 252 -6.44 6.72 10.02
N ILE A 253 -7.43 7.57 9.82
CA ILE A 253 -8.24 7.60 8.62
C ILE A 253 -7.72 8.69 7.70
N CYS A 254 -7.26 8.32 6.54
CA CYS A 254 -6.87 9.22 5.46
C CYS A 254 -8.09 9.48 4.57
N VAL A 255 -8.45 10.73 4.39
CA VAL A 255 -9.57 11.18 3.55
C VAL A 255 -9.02 12.10 2.49
N LEU A 256 -9.00 11.62 1.24
CA LEU A 256 -8.57 12.41 0.09
C LEU A 256 -9.79 13.08 -0.53
N CYS A 257 -9.80 14.41 -0.49
CA CYS A 257 -10.84 15.23 -1.08
C CYS A 257 -10.37 15.96 -2.34
N GLU A 258 -11.28 16.63 -3.03
CA GLU A 258 -10.97 17.43 -4.22
C GLU A 258 -10.09 18.65 -3.93
N ASP A 259 -10.11 19.15 -2.69
CA ASP A 259 -9.47 20.39 -2.25
C ASP A 259 -8.39 20.19 -1.18
N ALA A 260 -8.36 19.04 -0.53
CA ALA A 260 -7.42 18.76 0.55
C ALA A 260 -7.28 17.26 0.86
N LEU A 261 -6.22 16.94 1.59
CA LEU A 261 -5.98 15.67 2.24
C LEU A 261 -6.15 15.86 3.75
N TYR A 262 -6.92 14.99 4.40
CA TYR A 262 -7.19 15.04 5.83
C TYR A 262 -6.81 13.73 6.51
N PHE A 263 -6.39 13.84 7.78
CA PHE A 263 -6.11 12.70 8.65
C PHE A 263 -6.95 12.82 9.93
N TYR A 264 -7.69 11.78 10.25
CA TYR A 264 -8.57 11.74 11.42
C TYR A 264 -8.26 10.52 12.30
N ASP A 265 -8.56 10.66 13.60
CA ASP A 265 -8.63 9.51 14.49
C ASP A 265 -10.04 8.87 14.48
N LEU A 266 -10.22 7.81 15.26
CA LEU A 266 -11.51 7.10 15.38
C LEU A 266 -12.61 7.91 16.08
N ASP A 267 -12.23 8.92 16.86
CA ASP A 267 -13.17 9.83 17.52
C ASP A 267 -13.60 10.98 16.59
N GLY A 268 -13.03 11.04 15.39
CA GLY A 268 -13.31 12.05 14.37
C GLY A 268 -12.54 13.36 14.59
N GLN A 269 -11.49 13.35 15.41
CA GLN A 269 -10.63 14.50 15.57
C GLN A 269 -9.64 14.59 14.41
N CYS A 270 -9.49 15.75 13.81
CA CYS A 270 -8.51 16.00 12.76
C CYS A 270 -7.10 16.04 13.39
N LEU A 271 -6.26 15.10 12.97
CA LEU A 271 -4.86 14.99 13.36
C LEU A 271 -3.96 15.89 12.53
N GLY A 272 -4.36 16.15 11.28
CA GLY A 272 -3.64 16.98 10.34
C GLY A 272 -4.36 17.09 9.01
N SER A 273 -3.95 18.08 8.22
CA SER A 273 -4.49 18.28 6.87
C SER A 273 -3.48 18.98 5.96
N TYR A 274 -3.63 18.78 4.67
CA TYR A 274 -2.87 19.47 3.63
C TYR A 274 -3.82 20.00 2.57
N ALA A 275 -3.98 21.34 2.48
CA ALA A 275 -4.83 21.99 1.49
C ALA A 275 -4.11 22.09 0.13
N PHE A 276 -4.84 21.88 -0.97
CA PHE A 276 -4.27 21.91 -2.32
C PHE A 276 -4.16 23.33 -2.89
N GLU A 277 -4.76 24.32 -2.19
CA GLU A 277 -4.81 25.71 -2.65
C GLU A 277 -5.32 25.84 -4.09
N ASP A 278 -4.50 26.43 -4.98
CA ASP A 278 -4.85 26.59 -6.40
C ASP A 278 -4.33 25.45 -7.30
N ALA A 279 -3.73 24.40 -6.71
CA ALA A 279 -3.20 23.25 -7.46
C ALA A 279 -4.26 22.16 -7.66
N TYR A 280 -4.13 21.41 -8.73
CA TYR A 280 -5.05 20.33 -9.11
C TYR A 280 -4.39 18.97 -8.87
N LEU A 281 -5.08 18.10 -8.14
CA LEU A 281 -4.67 16.71 -7.99
C LEU A 281 -4.75 15.99 -9.35
N LYS A 282 -3.66 15.35 -9.74
CA LYS A 282 -3.55 14.56 -10.98
C LYS A 282 -3.45 13.08 -10.73
N ASP A 283 -2.71 12.70 -9.71
CA ASP A 283 -2.50 11.32 -9.33
C ASP A 283 -2.12 11.24 -7.86
N TYR A 284 -2.24 10.06 -7.25
CA TYR A 284 -1.88 9.84 -5.85
C TYR A 284 -1.64 8.36 -5.57
N THR A 285 -0.91 8.08 -4.49
CA THR A 285 -0.86 6.75 -3.89
C THR A 285 -0.90 6.87 -2.37
N LEU A 286 -1.72 6.04 -1.74
CA LEU A 286 -1.90 5.96 -0.29
C LEU A 286 -1.10 4.80 0.34
N ASP A 287 -0.39 4.00 -0.48
CA ASP A 287 0.25 2.74 -0.08
C ASP A 287 1.62 2.93 0.60
N GLY A 288 2.10 4.16 0.73
CA GLY A 288 3.36 4.47 1.42
C GLY A 288 3.27 4.24 2.93
N THR A 289 4.37 3.85 3.55
CA THR A 289 4.46 3.77 5.02
C THR A 289 4.95 5.09 5.59
N GLY A 290 4.12 5.77 6.39
CA GLY A 290 4.46 7.05 7.05
C GLY A 290 4.21 8.30 6.20
N SER A 291 3.82 8.15 4.93
CA SER A 291 3.45 9.26 4.05
C SER A 291 2.49 8.86 2.94
N VAL A 292 1.74 9.82 2.47
CA VAL A 292 0.93 9.79 1.25
C VAL A 292 1.66 10.54 0.16
N THR A 293 1.60 10.07 -1.07
CA THR A 293 2.18 10.78 -2.22
C THR A 293 1.10 11.35 -3.11
N LEU A 294 1.24 12.62 -3.47
CA LEU A 294 0.34 13.36 -4.35
C LEU A 294 1.11 13.89 -5.57
N VAL A 295 0.52 13.79 -6.74
CA VAL A 295 0.98 14.50 -7.94
C VAL A 295 0.05 15.68 -8.18
N MET A 296 0.56 16.86 -7.93
CA MET A 296 -0.17 18.11 -8.11
C MET A 296 0.23 18.77 -9.42
N ASN A 297 -0.72 19.42 -10.08
CA ASN A 297 -0.43 20.28 -11.22
C ASN A 297 -0.89 21.73 -10.94
N LEU A 298 -0.04 22.70 -11.26
CA LEU A 298 -0.37 24.10 -11.09
C LEU A 298 -1.55 24.56 -11.98
N TYR A 299 -1.79 23.85 -13.09
CA TYR A 299 -2.85 24.17 -14.05
C TYR A 299 -3.72 22.95 -14.35
N LYS A 300 -4.98 23.16 -14.74
CA LYS A 300 -5.88 22.08 -15.20
C LYS A 300 -5.30 21.29 -16.39
N ALA A 301 -4.54 21.96 -17.25
CA ALA A 301 -3.87 21.38 -18.40
C ALA A 301 -2.42 21.87 -18.45
N GLY A 302 -1.50 21.02 -18.93
CA GLY A 302 -0.07 21.31 -19.03
C GLY A 302 0.77 20.36 -18.15
N ASN A 303 2.08 20.52 -18.21
CA ASN A 303 3.07 19.60 -17.62
C ASN A 303 3.92 20.30 -16.54
N ARG A 304 3.28 21.05 -15.62
CA ARG A 304 3.97 21.63 -14.45
C ARG A 304 3.54 20.89 -13.20
N TYR A 305 4.12 19.74 -13.03
CA TYR A 305 3.82 18.87 -11.90
C TYR A 305 4.71 19.19 -10.70
N THR A 306 4.17 18.91 -9.53
CA THR A 306 4.95 18.80 -8.29
C THR A 306 4.52 17.51 -7.61
N VAL A 307 5.45 16.60 -7.44
CA VAL A 307 5.24 15.43 -6.59
C VAL A 307 5.46 15.85 -5.15
N LEU A 308 4.51 15.54 -4.29
CA LEU A 308 4.52 15.87 -2.87
C LEU A 308 4.43 14.59 -2.04
N THR A 309 5.15 14.55 -0.94
CA THR A 309 4.95 13.53 0.10
C THR A 309 4.48 14.23 1.37
N ILE A 310 3.36 13.74 1.91
CA ILE A 310 2.68 14.32 3.07
C ILE A 310 2.67 13.29 4.19
N GLY A 311 3.20 13.66 5.35
CA GLY A 311 3.14 12.85 6.56
C GLY A 311 1.72 12.71 7.10
N TYR A 312 1.47 11.71 7.95
CA TYR A 312 0.15 11.46 8.52
C TYR A 312 -0.34 12.51 9.52
N ASP A 313 0.48 13.51 9.79
CA ASP A 313 0.16 14.73 10.55
C ASP A 313 -0.15 15.94 9.65
N GLY A 314 -0.22 15.73 8.33
CA GLY A 314 -0.44 16.78 7.33
C GLY A 314 0.81 17.59 6.97
N THR A 315 1.98 17.28 7.53
CA THR A 315 3.22 17.99 7.19
C THR A 315 3.77 17.55 5.85
N MET A 316 4.23 18.49 5.04
CA MET A 316 4.93 18.19 3.78
C MET A 316 6.36 17.73 4.11
N LEU A 317 6.68 16.48 3.73
CA LEU A 317 7.99 15.86 3.93
C LEU A 317 8.94 16.15 2.78
N GLY A 318 8.43 16.23 1.56
CA GLY A 318 9.20 16.50 0.35
C GLY A 318 8.35 17.12 -0.76
N ALA A 319 9.02 17.82 -1.66
CA ALA A 319 8.42 18.39 -2.88
C ALA A 319 9.42 18.29 -4.04
N LEU A 320 8.99 17.71 -5.15
CA LEU A 320 9.78 17.51 -6.35
C LEU A 320 9.05 18.13 -7.56
N PRO A 321 9.40 19.34 -7.99
CA PRO A 321 8.84 19.92 -9.20
C PRO A 321 9.43 19.24 -10.44
N THR A 322 8.59 18.93 -11.43
CA THR A 322 8.99 18.37 -12.71
C THR A 322 8.13 18.90 -13.86
N SER A 323 8.71 19.01 -15.04
CA SER A 323 8.00 19.29 -16.30
C SER A 323 7.88 18.06 -17.20
N GLU A 324 8.45 16.92 -16.79
CA GLU A 324 8.31 15.68 -17.52
C GLU A 324 6.91 15.12 -17.37
N GLN A 325 6.43 14.43 -18.39
CA GLN A 325 5.17 13.73 -18.32
C GLN A 325 5.30 12.55 -17.35
N ILE A 326 4.55 12.60 -16.26
CA ILE A 326 4.42 11.49 -15.33
C ILE A 326 3.48 10.46 -15.96
N LEU A 327 3.93 9.22 -16.06
CA LEU A 327 3.18 8.09 -16.61
C LEU A 327 2.55 7.27 -15.50
N ASP A 328 3.28 7.09 -14.38
CA ASP A 328 2.80 6.29 -13.25
C ASP A 328 3.57 6.62 -11.97
N ILE A 329 2.93 6.42 -10.83
CA ILE A 329 3.52 6.48 -9.50
C ILE A 329 3.12 5.23 -8.70
N SER A 330 4.02 4.72 -7.91
CA SER A 330 3.74 3.60 -7.01
C SER A 330 4.57 3.73 -5.74
N ALA A 331 3.97 3.49 -4.59
CA ALA A 331 4.66 3.50 -3.31
C ALA A 331 4.56 2.14 -2.61
N SER A 332 5.61 1.76 -1.90
CA SER A 332 5.61 0.58 -1.03
C SER A 332 6.65 0.76 0.06
N GLY A 333 6.26 0.51 1.30
CA GLY A 333 7.11 0.83 2.43
C GLY A 333 7.49 2.32 2.42
N ARG A 334 8.76 2.61 2.52
CA ARG A 334 9.29 4.00 2.52
C ARG A 334 9.76 4.48 1.13
N TYR A 335 9.53 3.72 0.09
CA TYR A 335 10.00 4.03 -1.25
C TYR A 335 8.84 4.39 -2.17
N LEU A 336 9.15 5.25 -3.12
CA LEU A 336 8.26 5.73 -4.17
C LEU A 336 8.95 5.56 -5.51
N THR A 337 8.26 5.00 -6.50
CA THR A 337 8.66 5.10 -7.91
C THR A 337 7.94 6.23 -8.59
N LEU A 338 8.66 6.94 -9.44
CA LEU A 338 8.14 7.91 -10.40
C LEU A 338 8.55 7.46 -11.79
N LEU A 339 7.60 7.01 -12.59
CA LEU A 339 7.80 6.70 -13.99
C LEU A 339 7.45 7.92 -14.82
N THR A 340 8.41 8.41 -15.58
CA THR A 340 8.23 9.49 -16.55
C THR A 340 8.42 8.96 -17.97
N SER A 341 8.19 9.79 -18.96
CA SER A 341 8.47 9.44 -20.37
C SER A 341 9.97 9.19 -20.66
N GLY A 342 10.86 9.64 -19.78
CA GLY A 342 12.32 9.55 -19.97
C GLY A 342 13.04 8.60 -19.01
N SER A 343 12.49 8.38 -17.81
CA SER A 343 13.17 7.62 -16.76
C SER A 343 12.21 6.98 -15.76
N LEU A 344 12.71 5.95 -15.08
CA LEU A 344 12.14 5.43 -13.84
C LEU A 344 13.07 5.82 -12.70
N ALA A 345 12.59 6.62 -11.78
CA ALA A 345 13.35 7.01 -10.60
C ALA A 345 12.70 6.47 -9.32
N ILE A 346 13.52 6.09 -8.35
CA ILE A 346 13.10 5.65 -7.02
C ILE A 346 13.53 6.70 -6.02
N TYR A 347 12.61 7.11 -5.17
CA TYR A 347 12.80 8.12 -4.14
C TYR A 347 12.51 7.56 -2.75
N ASP A 348 13.06 8.19 -1.73
CA ASP A 348 12.62 8.02 -0.36
C ASP A 348 11.44 8.98 -0.02
N GLN A 349 10.92 8.90 1.20
CA GLN A 349 9.80 9.73 1.67
C GLN A 349 10.09 11.24 1.65
N THR A 350 11.35 11.66 1.61
CA THR A 350 11.74 13.07 1.51
C THR A 350 11.96 13.52 0.07
N LEU A 351 11.64 12.66 -0.89
CA LEU A 351 11.87 12.82 -2.33
C LEU A 351 13.36 12.99 -2.67
N LYS A 352 14.23 12.41 -1.85
CA LYS A 352 15.62 12.25 -2.21
C LYS A 352 15.76 11.04 -3.13
N GLU A 353 16.36 11.24 -4.28
CA GLU A 353 16.62 10.19 -5.26
C GLU A 353 17.51 9.09 -4.66
N TYR A 354 17.04 7.86 -4.84
CA TYR A 354 17.68 6.65 -4.36
C TYR A 354 18.33 5.87 -5.51
N ASP A 355 17.65 5.79 -6.66
CA ASP A 355 18.12 5.12 -7.85
C ASP A 355 17.37 5.64 -9.09
N VAL A 356 17.99 5.56 -10.27
CA VAL A 356 17.38 6.00 -11.53
C VAL A 356 17.79 5.07 -12.67
N SER A 357 16.86 4.81 -13.58
CA SER A 357 17.08 4.05 -14.81
C SER A 357 16.49 4.78 -16.00
N ASP A 358 17.29 5.01 -17.03
CA ASP A 358 16.84 5.63 -18.29
C ASP A 358 16.32 4.60 -19.30
N ASN A 359 16.37 3.31 -18.98
CA ASN A 359 15.88 2.24 -19.84
C ASN A 359 14.40 1.94 -19.59
N THR A 360 13.53 2.86 -20.03
CA THR A 360 12.09 2.77 -19.85
C THR A 360 11.31 2.63 -21.16
N THR A 361 11.99 2.22 -22.24
CA THR A 361 11.37 2.13 -23.58
C THR A 361 10.13 1.22 -23.58
N GLY A 362 8.97 1.79 -23.94
CA GLY A 362 7.70 1.08 -24.00
C GLY A 362 7.03 0.85 -22.62
N ALA A 363 7.60 1.35 -21.53
CA ALA A 363 7.02 1.24 -20.22
C ALA A 363 5.77 2.12 -20.09
N SER A 364 4.72 1.56 -19.48
CA SER A 364 3.46 2.25 -19.20
C SER A 364 3.13 2.30 -17.71
N SER A 365 3.71 1.42 -16.90
CA SER A 365 3.48 1.38 -15.46
C SER A 365 4.72 0.88 -14.71
N ALA A 366 4.80 1.18 -13.42
CA ALA A 366 5.85 0.71 -12.53
C ALA A 366 5.27 0.37 -11.16
N VAL A 367 5.65 -0.77 -10.62
CA VAL A 367 5.18 -1.23 -9.30
C VAL A 367 6.35 -1.23 -8.32
N MET A 368 6.23 -0.44 -7.25
CA MET A 368 7.21 -0.37 -6.17
C MET A 368 7.12 -1.61 -5.27
N ARG A 369 8.25 -2.09 -4.79
CA ARG A 369 8.34 -3.16 -3.78
C ARG A 369 8.92 -2.62 -2.47
N GLU A 370 8.56 -3.24 -1.35
CA GLU A 370 9.07 -2.86 -0.02
C GLU A 370 10.59 -2.95 0.10
N ASP A 371 11.23 -3.84 -0.67
CA ASP A 371 12.69 -4.01 -0.63
C ASP A 371 13.47 -2.93 -1.40
N GLY A 372 12.77 -1.93 -1.93
CA GLY A 372 13.37 -0.83 -2.68
C GLY A 372 13.65 -1.15 -4.15
N SER A 373 13.22 -2.30 -4.67
CA SER A 373 13.23 -2.61 -6.10
C SER A 373 11.88 -2.24 -6.75
N ALA A 374 11.86 -2.05 -8.05
CA ALA A 374 10.64 -1.81 -8.81
C ALA A 374 10.48 -2.84 -9.93
N ILE A 375 9.22 -3.15 -10.26
CA ILE A 375 8.85 -3.89 -11.48
C ILE A 375 8.46 -2.85 -12.51
N LEU A 376 9.12 -2.87 -13.66
CA LEU A 376 8.76 -2.04 -14.80
C LEU A 376 7.88 -2.85 -15.76
N LEU A 377 6.73 -2.31 -16.10
CA LEU A 377 5.75 -2.94 -16.96
C LEU A 377 5.77 -2.23 -18.32
N ALA A 378 6.30 -2.93 -19.31
CA ALA A 378 6.38 -2.45 -20.68
C ALA A 378 5.49 -3.32 -21.56
N ASN A 379 4.83 -2.72 -22.54
CA ASN A 379 4.11 -3.46 -23.58
C ASN A 379 5.13 -4.32 -24.32
N GLY A 380 4.90 -5.64 -24.33
CA GLY A 380 5.89 -6.63 -24.68
C GLY A 380 6.49 -6.48 -26.08
N HIS A 381 7.79 -6.36 -26.12
CA HIS A 381 8.66 -6.75 -27.23
C HIS A 381 9.78 -7.62 -26.70
#